data_23ae69d6a48d264987a783ce8ba8e1ec
#
_entry.id   23ae69d6a48d264987a783ce8ba8e1ec
#
_cell.length_a   1.000
_cell.length_b   1.000
_cell.length_c   1.000
_cell.angle_alpha   90.00
_cell.angle_beta   90.00
_cell.angle_gamma   90.00
#
_symmetry.space_group_name_H-M   'P 1'
#
loop_
_entity.id
_entity.type
_entity.pdbx_description
1 polymer ?
#
loop_
_entity_poly.entity_id
_entity_poly.type
_entity_poly.pdbx_seq_one_letter_code
_entity_poly.pdbx_strand_id
1 'polypeptide(L)'
;MELHKFERQLRLMMLLTQNRKYTLEELGKRLDMSSRNVYRYIEAFKMAGFIVRKTNGCYSLDKSSPYFKDISTLVHFTEEEAYILKRAIESVDGNTSLKQNLKEKLYKAVSY
;
A
#
# COMPACT_ATOMS: atom_id res chain seq x y z
N MET A 1 12.32 14.51 -9.08
CA MET A 1 12.96 13.27 -9.51
C MET A 1 11.95 12.13 -9.59
N GLU A 2 12.10 11.29 -10.59
CA GLU A 2 11.14 10.21 -10.86
C GLU A 2 10.99 9.21 -9.73
N LEU A 3 12.09 8.90 -9.00
CA LEU A 3 12.04 7.98 -7.87
C LEU A 3 11.14 8.48 -6.75
N HIS A 4 11.20 9.77 -6.44
CA HIS A 4 10.32 10.35 -5.42
C HIS A 4 8.86 10.36 -5.86
N LYS A 5 8.61 10.63 -7.13
CA LYS A 5 7.27 10.59 -7.69
C LYS A 5 6.69 9.19 -7.62
N PHE A 6 7.46 8.20 -8.03
CA PHE A 6 7.04 6.79 -8.00
C PHE A 6 6.78 6.32 -6.57
N GLU A 7 7.67 6.65 -5.64
CA GLU A 7 7.50 6.33 -4.23
C GLU A 7 6.22 6.91 -3.67
N ARG A 8 5.94 8.18 -3.95
CA ARG A 8 4.72 8.84 -3.50
C ARG A 8 3.47 8.20 -4.10
N GLN A 9 3.52 7.83 -5.36
CA GLN A 9 2.41 7.13 -6.00
C GLN A 9 2.13 5.78 -5.36
N LEU A 10 3.17 5.00 -5.07
CA LEU A 10 3.02 3.72 -4.38
C LEU A 10 2.47 3.91 -2.97
N ARG A 11 2.97 4.87 -2.23
CA ARG A 11 2.47 5.18 -0.88
C ARG A 11 1.01 5.59 -0.92
N LEU A 12 0.62 6.43 -1.88
CA LEU A 12 -0.77 6.82 -2.05
C LEU A 12 -1.65 5.61 -2.32
N MET A 13 -1.23 4.73 -3.22
CA MET A 13 -1.98 3.52 -3.52
C MET A 13 -2.16 2.65 -2.27
N MET A 14 -1.11 2.49 -1.47
CA MET A 14 -1.18 1.73 -0.22
C MET A 14 -2.14 2.35 0.79
N LEU A 15 -2.14 3.68 0.90
CA LEU A 15 -3.07 4.38 1.78
C LEU A 15 -4.52 4.21 1.33
N LEU A 16 -4.75 4.25 0.02
CA LEU A 16 -6.10 4.07 -0.54
C LEU A 16 -6.64 2.66 -0.37
N THR A 17 -5.79 1.67 -0.15
CA THR A 17 -6.21 0.27 0.06
C THR A 17 -6.48 -0.06 1.53
N GLN A 18 -6.17 0.83 2.44
CA GLN A 18 -6.41 0.62 3.86
C GLN A 18 -7.90 0.72 4.19
N ASN A 19 -8.31 0.12 5.29
CA ASN A 19 -9.70 0.20 5.74
C ASN A 19 -10.11 1.61 6.14
N ARG A 20 -9.16 2.41 6.62
CA ARG A 20 -9.41 3.80 6.93
C ARG A 20 -9.50 4.62 5.65
N LYS A 21 -10.51 5.49 5.57
CA LYS A 21 -10.70 6.39 4.44
C LYS A 21 -10.11 7.76 4.74
N TYR A 22 -9.51 8.37 3.75
CA TYR A 22 -8.81 9.65 3.90
C TYR A 22 -9.37 10.70 2.94
N THR A 23 -9.40 11.95 3.42
CA THR A 23 -9.64 13.10 2.55
C THR A 23 -8.37 13.44 1.76
N LEU A 24 -8.51 14.27 0.72
CA LEU A 24 -7.34 14.76 -0.03
C LEU A 24 -6.35 15.49 0.88
N GLU A 25 -6.85 16.27 1.82
CA GLU A 25 -5.99 17.00 2.76
C GLU A 25 -5.19 16.06 3.65
N GLU A 26 -5.85 15.04 4.18
CA GLU A 26 -5.17 14.04 5.02
C GLU A 26 -4.11 13.29 4.25
N LEU A 27 -4.43 12.89 3.02
CA LEU A 27 -3.47 12.21 2.14
C LEU A 27 -2.29 13.12 1.81
N GLY A 28 -2.56 14.39 1.52
CA GLY A 28 -1.51 15.36 1.24
C GLY A 28 -0.54 15.53 2.42
N LYS A 29 -1.07 15.59 3.63
CA LYS A 29 -0.24 15.70 4.83
C LYS A 29 0.64 14.47 5.03
N ARG A 30 0.09 13.29 4.82
CA ARG A 30 0.84 12.03 5.00
C ARG A 30 1.94 11.85 3.95
N LEU A 31 1.72 12.38 2.75
CA LEU A 31 2.64 12.23 1.62
C LEU A 31 3.53 13.46 1.40
N ASP A 32 3.34 14.50 2.20
CA ASP A 32 4.01 15.79 2.04
C ASP A 32 3.78 16.34 0.63
N MET A 33 2.51 16.41 0.23
CA MET A 33 2.06 16.88 -1.08
C MET A 33 0.86 17.79 -0.94
N SER A 34 0.65 18.64 -1.93
CA SER A 34 -0.59 19.41 -2.01
C SER A 34 -1.78 18.50 -2.33
N SER A 35 -2.97 18.91 -1.90
CA SER A 35 -4.21 18.18 -2.23
C SER A 35 -4.41 18.07 -3.73
N ARG A 36 -4.00 19.10 -4.48
CA ARG A 36 -4.08 19.12 -5.94
C ARG A 36 -3.22 18.02 -6.57
N ASN A 37 -2.01 17.82 -6.07
CA ASN A 37 -1.13 16.76 -6.58
C ASN A 37 -1.65 15.38 -6.21
N VAL A 38 -2.21 15.21 -5.02
CA VAL A 38 -2.89 13.95 -4.64
C VAL A 38 -4.02 13.66 -5.61
N TYR A 39 -4.85 14.65 -5.90
CA TYR A 39 -5.95 14.49 -6.84
C TYR A 39 -5.46 14.08 -8.23
N ARG A 40 -4.38 14.68 -8.70
CA ARG A 40 -3.77 14.32 -10.00
C ARG A 40 -3.34 12.87 -10.03
N TYR A 41 -2.74 12.37 -8.96
CA TYR A 41 -2.33 10.98 -8.87
C TYR A 41 -3.53 10.04 -8.86
N ILE A 42 -4.60 10.41 -8.14
CA ILE A 42 -5.84 9.64 -8.13
C ILE A 42 -6.43 9.57 -9.54
N GLU A 43 -6.45 10.67 -10.26
CA GLU A 43 -6.93 10.69 -11.65
C GLU A 43 -6.07 9.80 -12.55
N ALA A 44 -4.75 9.80 -12.34
CA ALA A 44 -3.85 8.91 -13.08
C ALA A 44 -4.15 7.44 -12.80
N PHE A 45 -4.47 7.08 -11.55
CA PHE A 45 -4.86 5.71 -11.20
C PHE A 45 -6.15 5.31 -11.91
N LYS A 46 -7.13 6.21 -11.95
CA LYS A 46 -8.38 5.97 -12.68
C LYS A 46 -8.13 5.73 -14.16
N MET A 47 -7.27 6.54 -14.76
CA MET A 47 -6.91 6.38 -16.18
C MET A 47 -6.18 5.08 -16.44
N ALA A 48 -5.44 4.58 -15.47
CA ALA A 48 -4.76 3.29 -15.57
C ALA A 48 -5.72 2.10 -15.41
N GLY A 49 -6.96 2.35 -15.02
CA GLY A 49 -7.98 1.31 -14.89
C GLY A 49 -8.37 0.95 -13.47
N PHE A 50 -7.79 1.61 -12.46
CA PHE A 50 -8.20 1.39 -11.07
C PHE A 50 -9.50 2.11 -10.77
N ILE A 51 -10.33 1.50 -9.95
CA ILE A 51 -11.59 2.09 -9.52
C ILE A 51 -11.38 2.76 -8.16
N VAL A 52 -11.45 4.08 -8.13
CA VAL A 52 -11.32 4.86 -6.91
C VAL A 52 -12.71 5.38 -6.55
N ARG A 53 -13.13 5.12 -5.32
CA ARG A 53 -14.42 5.57 -4.81
C ARG A 53 -14.24 6.78 -3.93
N LYS A 54 -15.22 7.69 -4.02
CA LYS A 54 -15.30 8.87 -3.15
C LYS A 54 -16.59 8.79 -2.36
N THR A 55 -16.47 8.81 -1.03
CA THR A 55 -17.64 8.78 -0.13
C THR A 55 -17.42 9.79 0.96
N ASN A 56 -18.34 10.77 1.09
CA ASN A 56 -18.25 11.83 2.09
C ASN A 56 -16.92 12.59 2.07
N GLY A 57 -16.38 12.84 0.88
CA GLY A 57 -15.12 13.55 0.72
C GLY A 57 -13.87 12.69 0.95
N CYS A 58 -14.05 11.42 1.28
CA CYS A 58 -12.93 10.50 1.51
C CYS A 58 -12.75 9.58 0.31
N TYR A 59 -11.50 9.23 0.01
CA TYR A 59 -11.15 8.40 -1.13
C TYR A 59 -10.69 7.02 -0.68
N SER A 60 -11.02 6.01 -1.47
CA SER A 60 -10.55 4.64 -1.27
C SER A 60 -10.46 3.93 -2.60
N LEU A 61 -9.54 2.97 -2.70
CA LEU A 61 -9.41 2.12 -3.87
C LEU A 61 -10.41 0.97 -3.73
N ASP A 62 -11.16 0.71 -4.81
CA ASP A 62 -12.06 -0.43 -4.83
C ASP A 62 -11.25 -1.69 -5.03
N LYS A 63 -11.27 -2.56 -4.03
CA LYS A 63 -10.50 -3.81 -4.04
C LYS A 63 -11.05 -4.84 -5.03
N SER A 64 -12.26 -4.62 -5.57
CA SER A 64 -12.82 -5.48 -6.62
C SER A 64 -12.32 -5.09 -8.00
N SER A 65 -11.57 -3.99 -8.11
CA SER A 65 -10.97 -3.56 -9.36
C SER A 65 -10.09 -4.67 -9.95
N PRO A 66 -10.16 -4.95 -11.26
CA PRO A 66 -9.34 -5.99 -11.89
C PRO A 66 -7.84 -5.83 -11.64
N TYR A 67 -7.35 -4.60 -11.66
CA TYR A 67 -5.92 -4.33 -11.48
C TYR A 67 -5.48 -4.39 -10.03
N PHE A 68 -6.39 -4.31 -9.09
CA PHE A 68 -6.03 -4.40 -7.67
C PHE A 68 -5.40 -5.75 -7.34
N LYS A 69 -5.94 -6.82 -7.91
CA LYS A 69 -5.43 -8.16 -7.68
C LYS A 69 -3.98 -8.29 -8.13
N ASP A 70 -3.65 -7.71 -9.29
CA ASP A 70 -2.29 -7.74 -9.81
C ASP A 70 -1.32 -6.98 -8.90
N ILE A 71 -1.72 -5.80 -8.41
CA ILE A 71 -0.91 -5.02 -7.48
C ILE A 71 -0.77 -5.73 -6.14
N SER A 72 -1.82 -6.38 -5.66
CA SER A 72 -1.77 -7.08 -4.38
C SER A 72 -0.75 -8.22 -4.41
N THR A 73 -0.51 -8.83 -5.57
CA THR A 73 0.53 -9.86 -5.68
C THR A 73 1.94 -9.29 -5.57
N LEU A 74 2.11 -7.99 -5.82
CA LEU A 74 3.40 -7.30 -5.69
C LEU A 74 3.68 -6.85 -4.25
N VAL A 75 2.64 -6.52 -3.48
CA VAL A 75 2.79 -5.95 -2.13
C VAL A 75 2.39 -6.92 -1.02
N HIS A 76 1.84 -8.07 -1.37
CA HIS A 76 1.46 -9.10 -0.42
C HIS A 76 2.10 -10.43 -0.80
N PHE A 77 2.31 -11.27 0.21
CA PHE A 77 2.88 -12.59 0.01
C PHE A 77 1.79 -13.66 0.12
N THR A 78 1.94 -14.74 -0.66
CA THR A 78 1.11 -15.93 -0.46
C THR A 78 1.52 -16.62 0.84
N GLU A 79 0.70 -17.55 1.33
CA GLU A 79 1.04 -18.30 2.54
C GLU A 79 2.34 -19.07 2.39
N GLU A 80 2.59 -19.64 1.22
CA GLU A 80 3.82 -20.40 0.94
C GLU A 80 5.03 -19.49 0.95
N GLU A 81 4.94 -18.35 0.29
CA GLU A 81 6.02 -17.35 0.29
C GLU A 81 6.28 -16.82 1.70
N ALA A 82 5.21 -16.53 2.45
CA ALA A 82 5.32 -16.07 3.83
C ALA A 82 6.00 -17.09 4.72
N TYR A 83 5.72 -18.39 4.52
CA TYR A 83 6.35 -19.46 5.28
C TYR A 83 7.86 -19.50 5.08
N ILE A 84 8.29 -19.39 3.82
CA ILE A 84 9.71 -19.37 3.47
C ILE A 84 10.39 -18.15 4.07
N LEU A 85 9.77 -16.97 3.93
CA LEU A 85 10.32 -15.73 4.48
C LEU A 85 10.37 -15.74 6.00
N LYS A 86 9.35 -16.29 6.64
CA LYS A 86 9.32 -16.44 8.10
C LYS A 86 10.50 -17.29 8.58
N ARG A 87 10.77 -18.41 7.92
CA ARG A 87 11.89 -19.26 8.26
C ARG A 87 13.22 -18.55 8.06
N ALA A 88 13.35 -17.79 6.97
CA ALA A 88 14.55 -16.99 6.71
C ALA A 88 14.76 -15.93 7.81
N ILE A 89 13.71 -15.25 8.25
CA ILE A 89 13.78 -14.27 9.33
C ILE A 89 14.19 -14.94 10.64
N GLU A 90 13.60 -16.09 10.96
CA GLU A 90 13.89 -16.83 12.18
C GLU A 90 15.32 -17.37 12.21
N SER A 91 15.92 -17.61 11.04
CA SER A 91 17.31 -18.09 10.95
C SER A 91 18.33 -16.99 11.26
N VAL A 92 17.94 -15.73 11.27
CA VAL A 92 18.81 -14.61 11.62
C VAL A 92 19.10 -14.66 13.13
N ASP A 93 20.38 -14.61 13.49
CA ASP A 93 20.81 -14.68 14.88
C ASP A 93 20.30 -13.47 15.68
N GLY A 94 19.96 -13.74 16.94
CA GLY A 94 19.49 -12.70 17.86
C GLY A 94 17.99 -12.52 17.82
N ASN A 95 17.47 -11.92 18.89
CA ASN A 95 16.04 -11.66 19.04
C ASN A 95 15.84 -10.16 19.23
N THR A 96 16.17 -9.40 18.19
CA THR A 96 16.11 -7.95 18.21
C THR A 96 14.71 -7.45 17.90
N SER A 97 14.43 -6.19 18.26
CA SER A 97 13.17 -5.53 17.91
C SER A 97 13.01 -5.43 16.41
N LEU A 98 14.10 -5.30 15.65
CA LEU A 98 14.07 -5.28 14.19
C LEU A 98 13.52 -6.61 13.64
N LYS A 99 13.97 -7.72 14.19
CA LYS A 99 13.51 -9.06 13.79
C LYS A 99 12.02 -9.21 14.06
N GLN A 100 11.54 -8.79 15.21
CA GLN A 100 10.12 -8.82 15.55
C GLN A 100 9.30 -7.93 14.62
N ASN A 101 9.79 -6.74 14.32
CA ASN A 101 9.12 -5.83 13.38
C ASN A 101 8.99 -6.43 11.99
N LEU A 102 10.03 -7.14 11.52
CA LEU A 102 9.98 -7.82 10.22
C LEU A 102 8.92 -8.93 10.21
N LYS A 103 8.83 -9.70 11.27
CA LYS A 103 7.81 -10.74 11.40
C LYS A 103 6.40 -10.15 11.36
N GLU A 104 6.18 -9.06 12.07
CA GLU A 104 4.88 -8.38 12.09
C GLU A 104 4.50 -7.86 10.71
N LYS A 105 5.45 -7.25 10.01
CA LYS A 105 5.23 -6.78 8.64
C LYS A 105 4.87 -7.90 7.70
N LEU A 106 5.59 -9.01 7.80
CA LEU A 106 5.31 -10.20 6.98
C LEU A 106 3.90 -10.72 7.24
N TYR A 107 3.49 -10.78 8.49
CA TYR A 107 2.15 -11.24 8.88
C TYR A 107 1.07 -10.38 8.24
N LYS A 108 1.26 -9.06 8.24
CA LYS A 108 0.30 -8.12 7.64
C LYS A 108 0.28 -8.19 6.12
N ALA A 109 1.36 -8.65 5.50
CA ALA A 109 1.49 -8.70 4.05
C ALA A 109 1.04 -10.03 3.44
N VAL A 110 0.59 -10.98 4.26
CA VAL A 110 0.09 -12.27 3.74
C VAL A 110 -1.27 -12.04 3.08
N SER A 111 -1.40 -12.56 1.86
CA SER A 111 -2.64 -12.49 1.08
C SER A 111 -3.48 -13.72 1.38
N TYR A 112 -4.72 -13.49 1.77
CA TYR A 112 -5.71 -14.53 1.99
C TYR A 112 -6.68 -14.61 0.83
#